data_42e000abd4cde0f0867f05743a052e00
#
_entry.id   42e000abd4cde0f0867f05743a052e00
#
_cell.length_a   1.000
_cell.length_b   1.000
_cell.length_c   1.000
_cell.angle_alpha   90.00
_cell.angle_beta   90.00
_cell.angle_gamma   90.00
#
_symmetry.space_group_name_H-M   'P 1'
#
loop_
_entity.id
_entity.type
_entity.pdbx_description
1 polymer ?
#
loop_
_entity_poly.entity_id
_entity_poly.type
_entity_poly.pdbx_seq_one_letter_code
_entity_poly.pdbx_strand_id
1 'polypeptide(L)'
;MWLAHFLWTYYCVIRTRRIGFLLKICVLVLLPVPLMVWPIVAILGSLVGGIGYGYLAPLVGTFEAVENDAKDKLYRFFVNGCWSTIEGSCTAVRDFTDFCFHSYFSYMDELIEQLPLGEKPANLKFLFIPSCLLVMLLALPTDMVLITIIALWKSPYMLFLGWKRLFEDLFGREGPFRETICIPFAVFIIILWPFAVIGSVIAAFLSSIFLALYSGVVVHQEESFSMGLAYVIAVVSLFDEYVNDLLYLREGSCFPSQAGI
;
A
#
# COMPACT_ATOMS: atom_id res chain seq x y z
N MET A 1 5.24 22.27 12.89
CA MET A 1 4.29 22.04 11.80
C MET A 1 3.08 21.18 12.21
N TRP A 2 3.27 20.03 12.89
CA TRP A 2 2.16 19.15 13.29
C TRP A 2 1.03 19.83 14.08
N LEU A 3 1.34 20.65 15.07
CA LEU A 3 0.33 21.44 15.83
C LEU A 3 -0.48 22.38 14.94
N ALA A 4 0.15 23.00 13.95
CA ALA A 4 -0.55 23.89 13.02
C ALA A 4 -1.51 23.08 12.13
N HIS A 5 -1.10 21.92 11.63
CA HIS A 5 -1.98 21.01 10.87
C HIS A 5 -3.12 20.49 11.74
N PHE A 6 -2.86 20.16 13.00
CA PHE A 6 -3.90 19.75 13.96
C PHE A 6 -4.99 20.82 14.11
N LEU A 7 -4.59 22.04 14.44
CA LEU A 7 -5.52 23.14 14.61
C LEU A 7 -6.25 23.51 13.31
N TRP A 8 -5.52 23.49 12.18
CA TRP A 8 -6.09 23.80 10.88
C TRP A 8 -7.12 22.75 10.46
N THR A 9 -6.85 21.47 10.68
CA THR A 9 -7.82 20.40 10.39
C THR A 9 -9.11 20.58 11.19
N TYR A 10 -9.00 20.85 12.49
CA TYR A 10 -10.17 21.13 13.32
C TYR A 10 -10.96 22.33 12.81
N TYR A 11 -10.26 23.42 12.46
CA TYR A 11 -10.90 24.61 11.90
C TYR A 11 -11.65 24.29 10.60
N CYS A 12 -11.03 23.56 9.68
CA CYS A 12 -11.64 23.17 8.41
C CYS A 12 -12.87 22.28 8.61
N VAL A 13 -12.78 21.28 9.50
CA VAL A 13 -13.92 20.39 9.80
C VAL A 13 -15.07 21.13 10.47
N ILE A 14 -14.80 22.07 11.36
CA ILE A 14 -15.85 22.87 11.99
C ILE A 14 -16.54 23.75 10.96
N ARG A 15 -15.77 24.36 10.04
CA ARG A 15 -16.29 25.32 9.07
C ARG A 15 -16.95 24.68 7.85
N THR A 16 -16.61 23.43 7.50
CA THR A 16 -17.15 22.77 6.31
C THR A 16 -18.68 22.70 6.32
N ARG A 17 -19.29 22.90 5.16
CA ARG A 17 -20.71 22.69 4.91
C ARG A 17 -21.01 21.37 4.20
N ARG A 18 -19.98 20.65 3.80
CA ARG A 18 -20.11 19.35 3.11
C ARG A 18 -20.56 18.23 4.03
N ILE A 19 -20.35 18.38 5.35
CA ILE A 19 -20.63 17.36 6.37
C ILE A 19 -21.81 17.83 7.24
N GLY A 20 -22.81 16.97 7.40
CA GLY A 20 -23.96 17.23 8.25
C GLY A 20 -23.59 17.27 9.73
N PHE A 21 -24.43 17.93 10.54
CA PHE A 21 -24.13 18.27 11.93
C PHE A 21 -23.71 17.06 12.80
N LEU A 22 -24.43 15.95 12.70
CA LEU A 22 -24.15 14.74 13.51
C LEU A 22 -22.85 14.04 13.08
N LEU A 23 -22.66 13.90 11.76
CA LEU A 23 -21.43 13.34 11.23
C LEU A 23 -20.22 14.21 11.59
N LYS A 24 -20.40 15.53 11.58
CA LYS A 24 -19.38 16.49 12.02
C LYS A 24 -18.96 16.28 13.46
N ILE A 25 -19.90 16.07 14.38
CA ILE A 25 -19.60 15.77 15.78
C ILE A 25 -18.82 14.47 15.89
N CYS A 26 -19.25 13.40 15.20
CA CYS A 26 -18.54 12.13 15.19
C CYS A 26 -17.11 12.29 14.66
N VAL A 27 -16.93 13.01 13.55
CA VAL A 27 -15.60 13.27 12.98
C VAL A 27 -14.74 14.04 13.96
N LEU A 28 -15.24 15.10 14.60
CA LEU A 28 -14.48 15.91 15.57
C LEU A 28 -14.03 15.10 16.78
N VAL A 29 -14.85 14.14 17.25
CA VAL A 29 -14.50 13.27 18.37
C VAL A 29 -13.46 12.22 17.98
N LEU A 30 -13.53 11.70 16.75
CA LEU A 30 -12.60 10.67 16.25
C LEU A 30 -11.30 11.27 15.67
N LEU A 31 -11.30 12.53 15.28
CA LEU A 31 -10.19 13.21 14.62
C LEU A 31 -8.84 13.21 15.39
N PRO A 32 -8.81 13.24 16.74
CA PRO A 32 -7.55 13.16 17.49
C PRO A 32 -6.77 11.88 17.16
N VAL A 33 -7.44 10.75 16.93
CA VAL A 33 -6.79 9.46 16.69
C VAL A 33 -5.90 9.48 15.44
N PRO A 34 -6.42 9.76 14.24
CA PRO A 34 -5.59 9.83 13.03
C PRO A 34 -4.55 10.95 13.10
N LEU A 35 -4.85 12.09 13.72
CA LEU A 35 -3.90 13.19 13.84
C LEU A 35 -2.75 12.89 14.80
N MET A 36 -2.95 12.05 15.81
CA MET A 36 -1.88 11.59 16.71
C MET A 36 -1.06 10.44 16.09
N VAL A 37 -1.69 9.58 15.29
CA VAL A 37 -1.03 8.45 14.62
C VAL A 37 -0.22 8.92 13.41
N TRP A 38 -0.65 9.99 12.73
CA TRP A 38 -0.02 10.48 11.50
C TRP A 38 1.50 10.75 11.61
N PRO A 39 2.03 11.42 12.66
CA PRO A 39 3.47 11.63 12.77
C PRO A 39 4.25 10.32 12.87
N ILE A 40 3.69 9.32 13.53
CA ILE A 40 4.31 7.99 13.67
C ILE A 40 4.37 7.32 12.29
N VAL A 41 3.26 7.33 11.56
CA VAL A 41 3.18 6.79 10.20
C VAL A 41 4.14 7.51 9.25
N ALA A 42 4.22 8.84 9.34
CA ALA A 42 5.13 9.64 8.53
C ALA A 42 6.60 9.33 8.82
N ILE A 43 6.99 9.18 10.09
CA ILE A 43 8.36 8.81 10.48
C ILE A 43 8.69 7.40 9.99
N LEU A 44 7.82 6.43 10.24
CA LEU A 44 8.03 5.05 9.80
C LEU A 44 8.07 4.94 8.27
N GLY A 45 7.16 5.62 7.57
CA GLY A 45 7.13 5.66 6.11
C GLY A 45 8.38 6.28 5.50
N SER A 46 8.87 7.38 6.08
CA SER A 46 10.13 8.02 5.66
C SER A 46 11.33 7.11 5.88
N LEU A 47 11.35 6.38 7.00
CA LEU A 47 12.43 5.45 7.34
C LEU A 47 12.45 4.26 6.36
N VAL A 48 11.29 3.65 6.12
CA VAL A 48 11.15 2.54 5.18
C VAL A 48 11.45 2.99 3.75
N GLY A 49 10.95 4.16 3.35
CA GLY A 49 11.24 4.76 2.04
C GLY A 49 12.72 5.05 1.85
N GLY A 50 13.37 5.63 2.86
CA GLY A 50 14.82 5.91 2.83
C GLY A 50 15.68 4.66 2.75
N ILE A 51 15.33 3.63 3.53
CA ILE A 51 16.01 2.32 3.47
C ILE A 51 15.79 1.67 2.10
N GLY A 52 14.53 1.61 1.62
CA GLY A 52 14.18 1.03 0.32
C GLY A 52 14.93 1.73 -0.82
N TYR A 53 14.94 3.06 -0.82
CA TYR A 53 15.69 3.83 -1.81
C TYR A 53 17.20 3.59 -1.70
N GLY A 54 17.75 3.55 -0.49
CA GLY A 54 19.17 3.30 -0.24
C GLY A 54 19.66 1.94 -0.77
N TYR A 55 18.79 0.94 -0.80
CA TYR A 55 19.12 -0.37 -1.38
C TYR A 55 18.83 -0.47 -2.89
N LEU A 56 17.76 0.16 -3.37
CA LEU A 56 17.33 0.03 -4.77
C LEU A 56 18.09 0.96 -5.71
N ALA A 57 18.44 2.17 -5.29
CA ALA A 57 19.10 3.14 -6.16
C ALA A 57 20.50 2.69 -6.65
N PRO A 58 21.37 2.09 -5.81
CA PRO A 58 22.64 1.53 -6.27
C PRO A 58 22.45 0.39 -7.27
N LEU A 59 21.41 -0.43 -7.09
CA LEU A 59 21.02 -1.50 -8.01
C LEU A 59 20.65 -0.92 -9.39
N VAL A 60 19.75 0.05 -9.41
CA VAL A 60 19.32 0.72 -10.65
C VAL A 60 20.50 1.40 -11.35
N GLY A 61 21.33 2.15 -10.62
CA GLY A 61 22.52 2.79 -11.16
C GLY A 61 23.54 1.80 -11.73
N THR A 62 23.64 0.60 -11.14
CA THR A 62 24.53 -0.47 -11.65
C THR A 62 23.95 -1.08 -12.93
N PHE A 63 22.64 -1.30 -12.99
CA PHE A 63 21.96 -1.83 -14.18
C PHE A 63 22.04 -0.86 -15.35
N GLU A 64 21.89 0.43 -15.11
CA GLU A 64 22.02 1.47 -16.11
C GLU A 64 23.45 1.60 -16.64
N ALA A 65 24.45 1.42 -15.78
CA ALA A 65 25.86 1.38 -16.17
C ALA A 65 26.22 0.15 -17.01
N VAL A 66 25.55 -0.99 -16.77
CA VAL A 66 25.71 -2.22 -17.57
C VAL A 66 25.04 -2.08 -18.93
N GLU A 67 23.85 -1.55 -18.98
CA GLU A 67 23.09 -1.35 -20.23
C GLU A 67 23.84 -0.41 -21.20
N ASN A 68 24.47 0.64 -20.68
CA ASN A 68 25.23 1.61 -21.47
C ASN A 68 26.68 1.20 -21.79
N ASP A 69 27.08 -0.05 -21.50
CA ASP A 69 28.42 -0.61 -21.73
C ASP A 69 29.58 0.32 -21.30
N ALA A 70 29.39 0.97 -20.15
CA ALA A 70 30.29 2.00 -19.65
C ALA A 70 31.64 1.41 -19.20
N LYS A 71 32.74 2.00 -19.65
CA LYS A 71 34.10 1.53 -19.35
C LYS A 71 34.46 1.59 -17.86
N ASP A 72 33.90 2.54 -17.11
CA ASP A 72 34.20 2.75 -15.68
C ASP A 72 33.04 2.33 -14.77
N LYS A 73 32.66 1.07 -14.83
CA LYS A 73 31.52 0.49 -14.07
C LYS A 73 31.67 0.68 -12.55
N LEU A 74 32.88 0.49 -12.00
CA LEU A 74 33.16 0.68 -10.57
C LEU A 74 33.05 2.13 -10.14
N TYR A 75 33.55 3.07 -10.95
CA TYR A 75 33.42 4.49 -10.64
C TYR A 75 31.94 4.91 -10.61
N ARG A 76 31.15 4.48 -11.57
CA ARG A 76 29.70 4.77 -11.62
C ARG A 76 28.94 4.10 -10.48
N PHE A 77 29.34 2.90 -10.05
CA PHE A 77 28.77 2.27 -8.86
C PHE A 77 28.94 3.14 -7.60
N PHE A 78 30.18 3.65 -7.38
CA PHE A 78 30.45 4.47 -6.21
C PHE A 78 29.89 5.89 -6.32
N VAL A 79 30.05 6.55 -7.46
CA VAL A 79 29.65 7.95 -7.64
C VAL A 79 28.17 8.05 -7.97
N ASN A 80 27.66 7.29 -8.94
CA ASN A 80 26.24 7.33 -9.29
C ASN A 80 25.37 6.43 -8.38
N GLY A 81 25.90 5.31 -7.88
CA GLY A 81 25.20 4.44 -6.98
C GLY A 81 25.19 4.94 -5.54
N CYS A 82 26.36 5.08 -4.90
CA CYS A 82 26.40 5.41 -3.46
C CYS A 82 26.17 6.89 -3.17
N TRP A 83 26.75 7.81 -3.96
CA TRP A 83 26.55 9.25 -3.74
C TRP A 83 25.15 9.68 -4.14
N SER A 84 24.66 9.25 -5.30
CA SER A 84 23.29 9.53 -5.74
C SER A 84 22.25 8.89 -4.79
N THR A 85 22.59 7.80 -4.11
CA THR A 85 21.71 7.19 -3.09
C THR A 85 21.46 8.14 -1.93
N ILE A 86 22.49 8.83 -1.44
CA ILE A 86 22.34 9.80 -0.33
C ILE A 86 21.51 10.99 -0.81
N GLU A 87 21.85 11.55 -1.97
CA GLU A 87 21.15 12.69 -2.54
C GLU A 87 19.71 12.34 -2.91
N GLY A 88 19.49 11.19 -3.54
CA GLY A 88 18.17 10.68 -3.88
C GLY A 88 17.33 10.27 -2.68
N SER A 89 17.92 9.73 -1.60
CA SER A 89 17.20 9.47 -0.35
C SER A 89 16.70 10.78 0.27
N CYS A 90 17.53 11.83 0.27
CA CYS A 90 17.12 13.16 0.74
C CYS A 90 16.02 13.75 -0.15
N THR A 91 16.13 13.58 -1.47
CA THR A 91 15.12 14.01 -2.45
C THR A 91 13.81 13.25 -2.26
N ALA A 92 13.86 11.92 -2.14
CA ALA A 92 12.68 11.09 -1.92
C ALA A 92 11.93 11.46 -0.61
N VAL A 93 12.64 11.72 0.48
CA VAL A 93 12.03 12.17 1.74
C VAL A 93 11.43 13.57 1.57
N ARG A 94 12.11 14.47 0.86
CA ARG A 94 11.61 15.80 0.57
C ARG A 94 10.35 15.73 -0.29
N ASP A 95 10.39 14.99 -1.40
CA ASP A 95 9.26 14.85 -2.32
C ASP A 95 8.05 14.20 -1.66
N PHE A 96 8.27 13.19 -0.80
CA PHE A 96 7.22 12.60 0.01
C PHE A 96 6.62 13.62 1.00
N THR A 97 7.47 14.43 1.63
CA THR A 97 7.01 15.48 2.55
C THR A 97 6.22 16.56 1.81
N ASP A 98 6.70 16.99 0.65
CA ASP A 98 6.03 17.98 -0.21
C ASP A 98 4.71 17.44 -0.75
N PHE A 99 4.65 16.18 -1.19
CA PHE A 99 3.43 15.51 -1.61
C PHE A 99 2.40 15.45 -0.48
N CYS A 100 2.80 15.01 0.71
CA CYS A 100 1.92 14.97 1.87
C CYS A 100 1.41 16.37 2.24
N PHE A 101 2.27 17.39 2.15
CA PHE A 101 1.91 18.78 2.43
C PHE A 101 0.90 19.31 1.42
N HIS A 102 1.18 19.19 0.12
CA HIS A 102 0.28 19.67 -0.93
C HIS A 102 -1.05 18.92 -0.95
N SER A 103 -1.04 17.60 -0.82
CA SER A 103 -2.25 16.80 -0.74
C SER A 103 -3.11 17.18 0.47
N TYR A 104 -2.49 17.40 1.63
CA TYR A 104 -3.20 17.85 2.82
C TYR A 104 -3.93 19.16 2.59
N PHE A 105 -3.26 20.19 2.08
CA PHE A 105 -3.90 21.49 1.83
C PHE A 105 -4.97 21.41 0.76
N SER A 106 -4.75 20.64 -0.30
CA SER A 106 -5.77 20.42 -1.33
C SER A 106 -7.05 19.81 -0.76
N TYR A 107 -6.94 18.80 0.11
CA TYR A 107 -8.10 18.24 0.80
C TYR A 107 -8.76 19.22 1.78
N MET A 108 -7.98 20.03 2.48
CA MET A 108 -8.51 21.03 3.40
C MET A 108 -9.25 22.14 2.67
N ASP A 109 -8.73 22.59 1.53
CA ASP A 109 -9.36 23.58 0.68
C ASP A 109 -10.67 23.04 0.09
N GLU A 110 -10.66 21.80 -0.38
CA GLU A 110 -11.86 21.11 -0.86
C GLU A 110 -12.94 20.98 0.22
N LEU A 111 -12.55 20.73 1.48
CA LEU A 111 -13.49 20.68 2.61
C LEU A 111 -14.16 22.03 2.90
N ILE A 112 -13.42 23.14 2.69
CA ILE A 112 -13.94 24.50 2.95
C ILE A 112 -14.78 25.01 1.77
N GLU A 113 -14.52 24.51 0.57
CA GLU A 113 -15.20 24.90 -0.64
C GLU A 113 -16.72 24.69 -0.53
N GLN A 114 -17.48 25.58 -1.16
CA GLN A 114 -18.95 25.49 -1.13
C GLN A 114 -19.42 24.23 -1.86
N LEU A 115 -20.48 23.60 -1.32
CA LEU A 115 -21.12 22.48 -2.01
C LEU A 115 -21.56 22.92 -3.41
N PRO A 116 -21.30 22.10 -4.44
CA PRO A 116 -21.84 22.31 -5.77
C PRO A 116 -23.37 22.41 -5.73
N LEU A 117 -23.92 23.24 -6.61
CA LEU A 117 -25.36 23.42 -6.73
C LEU A 117 -26.07 22.10 -7.03
N GLY A 118 -26.82 21.58 -6.08
CA GLY A 118 -27.58 20.33 -6.22
C GLY A 118 -27.08 19.17 -5.34
N GLU A 119 -25.89 19.26 -4.75
CA GLU A 119 -25.42 18.26 -3.80
C GLU A 119 -25.95 18.51 -2.39
N LYS A 120 -26.26 17.43 -1.68
CA LYS A 120 -26.69 17.47 -0.28
C LYS A 120 -25.50 17.16 0.62
N PRO A 121 -25.40 17.79 1.81
CA PRO A 121 -24.36 17.47 2.76
C PRO A 121 -24.42 15.99 3.16
N ALA A 122 -23.25 15.36 3.32
CA ALA A 122 -23.16 13.99 3.80
C ALA A 122 -23.70 13.91 5.23
N ASN A 123 -24.82 13.23 5.41
CA ASN A 123 -25.47 13.04 6.69
C ASN A 123 -25.37 11.61 7.16
N LEU A 124 -25.21 11.42 8.47
CA LEU A 124 -25.27 10.11 9.09
C LEU A 124 -26.73 9.61 9.08
N LYS A 125 -26.98 8.53 8.36
CA LYS A 125 -28.30 7.92 8.25
C LYS A 125 -28.44 6.85 9.33
N PHE A 126 -29.01 7.23 10.47
CA PHE A 126 -29.15 6.34 11.64
C PHE A 126 -29.86 5.03 11.34
N LEU A 127 -30.77 5.01 10.38
CA LEU A 127 -31.52 3.83 10.00
C LEU A 127 -30.60 2.68 9.48
N PHE A 128 -29.48 3.04 8.85
CA PHE A 128 -28.54 2.07 8.28
C PHE A 128 -27.41 1.68 9.24
N ILE A 129 -27.23 2.36 10.38
CA ILE A 129 -26.18 2.06 11.35
C ILE A 129 -26.23 0.61 11.83
N PRO A 130 -27.39 0.03 12.21
CA PRO A 130 -27.46 -1.38 12.60
C PRO A 130 -27.01 -2.33 11.49
N SER A 131 -27.40 -2.03 10.24
CA SER A 131 -26.99 -2.81 9.06
C SER A 131 -25.50 -2.68 8.78
N CYS A 132 -24.91 -1.48 8.93
CA CYS A 132 -23.46 -1.27 8.83
C CYS A 132 -22.70 -2.09 9.87
N LEU A 133 -23.13 -2.03 11.13
CA LEU A 133 -22.51 -2.78 12.22
C LEU A 133 -22.62 -4.29 12.02
N LEU A 134 -23.77 -4.75 11.55
CA LEU A 134 -23.99 -6.17 11.28
C LEU A 134 -23.07 -6.68 10.17
N VAL A 135 -22.97 -5.94 9.04
CA VAL A 135 -22.08 -6.32 7.93
C VAL A 135 -20.62 -6.28 8.39
N MET A 136 -20.17 -5.24 9.10
CA MET A 136 -18.81 -5.19 9.64
C MET A 136 -18.51 -6.36 10.57
N LEU A 137 -19.47 -6.73 11.45
CA LEU A 137 -19.32 -7.85 12.37
C LEU A 137 -19.20 -9.19 11.63
N LEU A 138 -19.89 -9.37 10.53
CA LEU A 138 -19.79 -10.55 9.66
C LEU A 138 -18.54 -10.52 8.79
N ALA A 139 -18.20 -9.37 8.24
CA ALA A 139 -17.04 -9.19 7.38
C ALA A 139 -15.72 -9.41 8.11
N LEU A 140 -15.57 -8.88 9.33
CA LEU A 140 -14.32 -8.99 10.10
C LEU A 140 -13.80 -10.44 10.19
N PRO A 141 -14.54 -11.40 10.76
CA PRO A 141 -14.05 -12.78 10.85
C PRO A 141 -13.91 -13.42 9.47
N THR A 142 -14.81 -13.10 8.52
CA THR A 142 -14.81 -13.71 7.19
C THR A 142 -13.58 -13.29 6.40
N ASP A 143 -13.34 -11.99 6.26
CA ASP A 143 -12.22 -11.46 5.49
C ASP A 143 -10.88 -11.78 6.15
N MET A 144 -10.79 -11.64 7.49
CA MET A 144 -9.57 -11.99 8.22
C MET A 144 -9.19 -13.46 8.03
N VAL A 145 -10.15 -14.36 8.16
CA VAL A 145 -9.88 -15.80 8.03
C VAL A 145 -9.59 -16.18 6.58
N LEU A 146 -10.46 -15.79 5.64
CA LEU A 146 -10.32 -16.21 4.24
C LEU A 146 -9.07 -15.62 3.60
N ILE A 147 -8.84 -14.31 3.73
CA ILE A 147 -7.68 -13.65 3.13
C ILE A 147 -6.38 -14.19 3.75
N THR A 148 -6.34 -14.40 5.07
CA THR A 148 -5.16 -14.96 5.73
C THR A 148 -4.90 -16.40 5.30
N ILE A 149 -5.94 -17.25 5.18
CA ILE A 149 -5.78 -18.61 4.69
C ILE A 149 -5.26 -18.62 3.26
N ILE A 150 -5.82 -17.80 2.38
CA ILE A 150 -5.36 -17.68 0.99
C ILE A 150 -3.89 -17.23 0.95
N ALA A 151 -3.53 -16.20 1.71
CA ALA A 151 -2.16 -15.71 1.78
C ALA A 151 -1.17 -16.77 2.30
N LEU A 152 -1.53 -17.48 3.38
CA LEU A 152 -0.73 -18.56 3.94
C LEU A 152 -0.61 -19.76 3.00
N TRP A 153 -1.70 -20.12 2.32
CA TRP A 153 -1.70 -21.24 1.37
C TRP A 153 -0.82 -20.97 0.17
N LYS A 154 -0.83 -19.73 -0.33
CA LYS A 154 -0.05 -19.33 -1.50
C LYS A 154 1.38 -18.90 -1.17
N SER A 155 1.70 -18.58 0.08
CA SER A 155 3.03 -18.14 0.49
C SER A 155 4.16 -19.11 0.17
N PRO A 156 4.04 -20.45 0.32
CA PRO A 156 5.07 -21.38 -0.11
C PRO A 156 5.35 -21.33 -1.61
N TYR A 157 4.30 -21.20 -2.42
CA TYR A 157 4.46 -21.07 -3.88
C TYR A 157 5.21 -19.79 -4.25
N MET A 158 4.84 -18.66 -3.63
CA MET A 158 5.53 -17.38 -3.81
C MET A 158 7.01 -17.51 -3.42
N LEU A 159 7.31 -18.18 -2.30
CA LEU A 159 8.67 -18.38 -1.82
C LEU A 159 9.49 -19.18 -2.83
N PHE A 160 9.02 -20.36 -3.24
CA PHE A 160 9.76 -21.25 -4.12
C PHE A 160 9.83 -20.73 -5.55
N LEU A 161 8.75 -20.15 -6.08
CA LEU A 161 8.74 -19.60 -7.42
C LEU A 161 9.64 -18.37 -7.55
N GLY A 162 9.62 -17.49 -6.55
CA GLY A 162 10.49 -16.32 -6.50
C GLY A 162 11.96 -16.72 -6.38
N TRP A 163 12.28 -17.68 -5.50
CA TRP A 163 13.64 -18.21 -5.43
C TRP A 163 14.09 -18.88 -6.73
N LYS A 164 13.23 -19.71 -7.33
CA LYS A 164 13.54 -20.34 -8.61
C LYS A 164 13.93 -19.31 -9.66
N ARG A 165 13.15 -18.25 -9.83
CA ARG A 165 13.46 -17.18 -10.80
C ARG A 165 14.75 -16.44 -10.46
N LEU A 166 14.92 -16.04 -9.19
CA LEU A 166 16.12 -15.34 -8.76
C LEU A 166 17.39 -16.20 -8.96
N PHE A 167 17.29 -17.52 -8.77
CA PHE A 167 18.39 -18.42 -9.06
C PHE A 167 18.60 -18.64 -10.57
N GLU A 168 17.54 -18.77 -11.35
CA GLU A 168 17.62 -18.87 -12.81
C GLU A 168 18.29 -17.63 -13.41
N ASP A 169 17.89 -16.43 -13.00
CA ASP A 169 18.47 -15.16 -13.43
C ASP A 169 19.96 -15.05 -13.01
N LEU A 170 20.27 -15.47 -11.78
CA LEU A 170 21.65 -15.44 -11.26
C LEU A 170 22.58 -16.40 -12.00
N PHE A 171 22.15 -17.66 -12.21
CA PHE A 171 22.97 -18.69 -12.86
C PHE A 171 22.97 -18.56 -14.38
N GLY A 172 21.83 -18.17 -14.97
CA GLY A 172 21.70 -17.90 -16.41
C GLY A 172 22.50 -16.68 -16.85
N ARG A 173 22.91 -15.83 -15.90
CA ARG A 173 23.51 -14.52 -16.18
C ARG A 173 22.66 -13.71 -17.17
N GLU A 174 21.37 -13.77 -16.98
CA GLU A 174 20.40 -13.03 -17.78
C GLU A 174 20.12 -11.67 -17.17
N GLY A 175 19.75 -10.71 -18.02
CA GLY A 175 19.40 -9.37 -17.59
C GLY A 175 20.49 -8.67 -16.77
N PRO A 176 20.12 -8.07 -15.62
CA PRO A 176 21.03 -7.26 -14.82
C PRO A 176 22.17 -8.05 -14.16
N PHE A 177 22.02 -9.38 -13.97
CA PHE A 177 23.01 -10.22 -13.32
C PHE A 177 24.14 -10.72 -14.26
N ARG A 178 24.15 -10.22 -15.47
CA ARG A 178 25.20 -10.50 -16.46
C ARG A 178 26.60 -10.05 -15.97
N GLU A 179 26.65 -9.01 -15.16
CA GLU A 179 27.87 -8.43 -14.63
C GLU A 179 28.17 -8.95 -13.21
N THR A 180 29.45 -9.26 -12.97
CA THR A 180 29.92 -9.77 -11.67
C THR A 180 29.66 -8.83 -10.50
N ILE A 181 29.59 -7.51 -10.75
CA ILE A 181 29.29 -6.50 -9.74
C ILE A 181 27.86 -6.62 -9.19
N CYS A 182 26.92 -7.17 -9.99
CA CYS A 182 25.53 -7.34 -9.58
C CYS A 182 25.28 -8.60 -8.73
N ILE A 183 26.23 -9.54 -8.70
CA ILE A 183 26.09 -10.82 -7.97
C ILE A 183 25.85 -10.61 -6.46
N PRO A 184 26.58 -9.75 -5.72
CA PRO A 184 26.32 -9.55 -4.31
C PRO A 184 24.89 -9.04 -4.02
N PHE A 185 24.34 -8.20 -4.90
CA PHE A 185 22.97 -7.71 -4.78
C PHE A 185 21.94 -8.79 -5.03
N ALA A 186 22.19 -9.67 -6.03
CA ALA A 186 21.33 -10.81 -6.28
C ALA A 186 21.29 -11.75 -5.07
N VAL A 187 22.44 -12.07 -4.48
CA VAL A 187 22.51 -12.88 -3.25
C VAL A 187 21.75 -12.23 -2.11
N PHE A 188 21.88 -10.91 -1.94
CA PHE A 188 21.17 -10.17 -0.92
C PHE A 188 19.65 -10.23 -1.13
N ILE A 189 19.16 -10.05 -2.36
CA ILE A 189 17.73 -10.15 -2.70
C ILE A 189 17.22 -11.57 -2.42
N ILE A 190 17.99 -12.62 -2.77
CA ILE A 190 17.63 -14.01 -2.49
C ILE A 190 17.46 -14.25 -0.98
N ILE A 191 18.33 -13.68 -0.16
CA ILE A 191 18.25 -13.78 1.31
C ILE A 191 17.06 -12.98 1.87
N LEU A 192 16.75 -11.83 1.29
CA LEU A 192 15.62 -10.98 1.71
C LEU A 192 14.27 -11.50 1.26
N TRP A 193 14.21 -12.32 0.22
CA TRP A 193 12.96 -12.81 -0.36
C TRP A 193 12.02 -13.48 0.65
N PRO A 194 12.47 -14.37 1.56
CA PRO A 194 11.59 -14.93 2.59
C PRO A 194 10.96 -13.86 3.50
N PHE A 195 11.71 -12.83 3.84
CA PHE A 195 11.18 -11.72 4.65
C PHE A 195 10.12 -10.92 3.90
N ALA A 196 10.29 -10.74 2.58
CA ALA A 196 9.28 -10.11 1.73
C ALA A 196 7.99 -10.94 1.69
N VAL A 197 8.10 -12.27 1.59
CA VAL A 197 6.94 -13.18 1.62
C VAL A 197 6.25 -13.15 2.98
N ILE A 198 6.98 -13.17 4.09
CA ILE A 198 6.40 -13.04 5.44
C ILE A 198 5.72 -11.67 5.58
N GLY A 199 6.37 -10.61 5.13
CA GLY A 199 5.82 -9.25 5.14
C GLY A 199 4.52 -9.15 4.32
N SER A 200 4.41 -9.83 3.19
CA SER A 200 3.18 -9.86 2.38
C SER A 200 2.02 -10.56 3.09
N VAL A 201 2.28 -11.64 3.83
CA VAL A 201 1.25 -12.31 4.65
C VAL A 201 0.76 -11.41 5.77
N ILE A 202 1.68 -10.72 6.46
CA ILE A 202 1.31 -9.76 7.52
C ILE A 202 0.51 -8.60 6.93
N ALA A 203 0.92 -8.08 5.78
CA ALA A 203 0.20 -7.01 5.10
C ALA A 203 -1.20 -7.44 4.66
N ALA A 204 -1.37 -8.67 4.16
CA ALA A 204 -2.66 -9.26 3.83
C ALA A 204 -3.57 -9.35 5.04
N PHE A 205 -3.07 -9.83 6.18
CA PHE A 205 -3.82 -9.88 7.44
C PHE A 205 -4.24 -8.48 7.91
N LEU A 206 -3.34 -7.52 7.91
CA LEU A 206 -3.67 -6.15 8.34
C LEU A 206 -4.66 -5.47 7.40
N SER A 207 -4.48 -5.62 6.08
CA SER A 207 -5.39 -5.04 5.09
C SER A 207 -6.79 -5.63 5.18
N SER A 208 -6.94 -6.91 5.51
CA SER A 208 -8.25 -7.55 5.67
C SER A 208 -9.12 -6.88 6.74
N ILE A 209 -8.50 -6.39 7.81
CA ILE A 209 -9.22 -5.67 8.88
C ILE A 209 -9.81 -4.35 8.34
N PHE A 210 -9.00 -3.57 7.60
CA PHE A 210 -9.47 -2.31 7.03
C PHE A 210 -10.53 -2.51 5.95
N LEU A 211 -10.38 -3.54 5.12
CA LEU A 211 -11.36 -3.89 4.09
C LEU A 211 -12.69 -4.34 4.71
N ALA A 212 -12.64 -5.16 5.75
CA ALA A 212 -13.83 -5.57 6.49
C ALA A 212 -14.56 -4.37 7.13
N LEU A 213 -13.83 -3.43 7.73
CA LEU A 213 -14.43 -2.21 8.28
C LEU A 213 -15.04 -1.32 7.20
N TYR A 214 -14.41 -1.26 6.02
CA TYR A 214 -14.92 -0.48 4.89
C TYR A 214 -16.24 -1.03 4.33
N SER A 215 -16.55 -2.32 4.52
CA SER A 215 -17.85 -2.90 4.15
C SER A 215 -19.03 -2.17 4.78
N GLY A 216 -18.88 -1.69 6.02
CA GLY A 216 -19.90 -0.89 6.70
C GLY A 216 -20.07 0.51 6.06
N VAL A 217 -18.99 1.10 5.54
CA VAL A 217 -19.06 2.35 4.78
C VAL A 217 -19.85 2.14 3.48
N VAL A 218 -19.62 1.03 2.80
CA VAL A 218 -20.36 0.67 1.57
C VAL A 218 -21.86 0.54 1.85
N VAL A 219 -22.26 -0.14 2.92
CA VAL A 219 -23.68 -0.22 3.33
C VAL A 219 -24.28 1.16 3.52
N HIS A 220 -23.53 2.07 4.15
CA HIS A 220 -24.01 3.43 4.41
C HIS A 220 -24.12 4.27 3.14
N GLN A 221 -23.17 4.13 2.22
CA GLN A 221 -23.15 4.87 0.94
C GLN A 221 -24.26 4.38 0.00
N GLU A 222 -24.38 3.08 -0.17
CA GLU A 222 -25.33 2.45 -1.09
C GLU A 222 -26.73 2.26 -0.48
N GLU A 223 -26.92 2.60 0.78
CA GLU A 223 -28.18 2.41 1.52
C GLU A 223 -28.72 0.97 1.44
N SER A 224 -27.84 -0.01 1.27
CA SER A 224 -28.19 -1.38 0.98
C SER A 224 -27.32 -2.37 1.73
N PHE A 225 -27.96 -3.22 2.53
CA PHE A 225 -27.30 -4.33 3.22
C PHE A 225 -26.67 -5.33 2.25
N SER A 226 -27.38 -5.64 1.14
CA SER A 226 -26.91 -6.60 0.15
C SER A 226 -25.66 -6.12 -0.59
N MET A 227 -25.53 -4.82 -0.82
CA MET A 227 -24.32 -4.25 -1.45
C MET A 227 -23.10 -4.35 -0.52
N GLY A 228 -23.30 -4.19 0.79
CA GLY A 228 -22.24 -4.43 1.76
C GLY A 228 -21.75 -5.89 1.76
N LEU A 229 -22.66 -6.86 1.69
CA LEU A 229 -22.30 -8.28 1.58
C LEU A 229 -21.63 -8.59 0.23
N ALA A 230 -22.14 -8.01 -0.86
CA ALA A 230 -21.52 -8.16 -2.19
C ALA A 230 -20.08 -7.60 -2.20
N TYR A 231 -19.83 -6.49 -1.49
CA TYR A 231 -18.49 -5.95 -1.32
C TYR A 231 -17.54 -6.94 -0.62
N VAL A 232 -17.97 -7.59 0.48
CA VAL A 232 -17.18 -8.61 1.18
C VAL A 232 -16.79 -9.75 0.23
N ILE A 233 -17.73 -10.25 -0.56
CA ILE A 233 -17.47 -11.31 -1.55
C ILE A 233 -16.50 -10.81 -2.62
N ALA A 234 -16.68 -9.58 -3.12
CA ALA A 234 -15.84 -8.98 -4.12
C ALA A 234 -14.40 -8.81 -3.63
N VAL A 235 -14.19 -8.37 -2.39
CA VAL A 235 -12.86 -8.21 -1.79
C VAL A 235 -12.11 -9.54 -1.74
N VAL A 236 -12.76 -10.62 -1.27
CA VAL A 236 -12.13 -11.95 -1.22
C VAL A 236 -11.80 -12.45 -2.63
N SER A 237 -12.72 -12.27 -3.59
CA SER A 237 -12.52 -12.68 -4.98
C SER A 237 -11.37 -11.92 -5.64
N LEU A 238 -11.34 -10.59 -5.46
CA LEU A 238 -10.29 -9.73 -6.03
C LEU A 238 -8.91 -10.06 -5.44
N PHE A 239 -8.86 -10.33 -4.14
CA PHE A 239 -7.62 -10.72 -3.47
C PHE A 239 -7.07 -12.05 -3.99
N ASP A 240 -7.94 -13.02 -4.24
CA ASP A 240 -7.54 -14.30 -4.84
C ASP A 240 -7.06 -14.16 -6.28
N GLU A 241 -7.74 -13.37 -7.11
CA GLU A 241 -7.36 -13.05 -8.49
C GLU A 241 -6.00 -12.36 -8.54
N TYR A 242 -5.79 -11.32 -7.74
CA TYR A 242 -4.52 -10.58 -7.68
C TYR A 242 -3.35 -11.47 -7.26
N VAL A 243 -3.54 -12.36 -6.29
CA VAL A 243 -2.51 -13.32 -5.88
C VAL A 243 -2.27 -14.36 -6.96
N ASN A 244 -3.31 -14.78 -7.71
CA ASN A 244 -3.17 -15.69 -8.83
C ASN A 244 -2.35 -15.10 -9.97
N ASP A 245 -2.56 -13.83 -10.32
CA ASP A 245 -1.79 -13.12 -11.33
C ASP A 245 -0.31 -13.03 -10.96
N LEU A 246 -0.01 -12.65 -9.70
CA LEU A 246 1.37 -12.60 -9.19
C LEU A 246 2.09 -13.95 -9.26
N LEU A 247 1.36 -15.05 -9.12
CA LEU A 247 1.90 -16.40 -9.15
C LEU A 247 1.79 -17.07 -10.53
N TYR A 248 1.27 -16.37 -11.53
CA TYR A 248 0.93 -16.94 -12.84
C TYR A 248 0.03 -18.19 -12.73
N LEU A 249 -0.92 -18.15 -11.81
CA LEU A 249 -1.93 -19.19 -11.69
C LEU A 249 -3.04 -18.95 -12.73
N ARG A 250 -3.66 -20.02 -13.19
CA ARG A 250 -4.82 -19.92 -14.07
C ARG A 250 -5.98 -19.25 -13.32
N GLU A 251 -6.72 -18.37 -14.01
CA GLU A 251 -7.93 -17.76 -13.46
C GLU A 251 -8.85 -18.82 -12.85
N GLY A 252 -9.28 -18.59 -11.62
CA GLY A 252 -10.17 -19.48 -10.87
C GLY A 252 -9.55 -20.79 -10.38
N SER A 253 -8.23 -20.97 -10.46
CA SER A 253 -7.56 -22.16 -9.93
C SER A 253 -6.66 -21.83 -8.74
N CYS A 254 -6.78 -22.62 -7.69
CA CYS A 254 -5.87 -22.55 -6.54
C CYS A 254 -4.53 -23.28 -6.78
N PHE A 255 -4.36 -23.89 -7.96
CA PHE A 255 -3.15 -24.65 -8.30
C PHE A 255 -2.41 -24.00 -9.45
N PRO A 256 -1.06 -23.97 -9.39
CA PRO A 256 -0.24 -23.44 -10.48
C PRO A 256 -0.51 -24.25 -11.73
N SER A 257 -0.94 -23.56 -12.81
CA SER A 257 -0.99 -24.15 -14.13
C SER A 257 0.42 -24.26 -14.65
N GLN A 258 0.80 -25.43 -15.17
CA GLN A 258 1.99 -25.49 -15.99
C GLN A 258 1.76 -24.54 -17.18
N ALA A 259 2.51 -23.44 -17.20
CA ALA A 259 2.56 -22.59 -18.36
C ALA A 259 3.03 -23.48 -19.52
N GLY A 260 2.12 -23.70 -20.48
CA GLY A 260 2.47 -24.40 -21.68
C GLY A 260 3.63 -23.68 -22.36
N ILE A 261 4.70 -24.41 -22.59
CA ILE A 261 5.86 -24.05 -23.39
C ILE A 261 5.40 -23.76 -24.82
#